data_8ade5c4aa331fef8e05d104a07960c67
#
_entry.id   8ade5c4aa331fef8e05d104a07960c67
#
_cell.length_a   1.000
_cell.length_b   1.000
_cell.length_c   1.000
_cell.angle_alpha   90.00
_cell.angle_beta   90.00
_cell.angle_gamma   90.00
#
_symmetry.space_group_name_H-M   'P 1'
#
loop_
_entity.id
_entity.type
_entity.pdbx_description
1 polymer ?
#
loop_
_entity_poly.entity_id
_entity_poly.type
_entity_poly.pdbx_seq_one_letter_code
_entity_poly.pdbx_strand_id
1 'polypeptide(L)'
;EYAIPTPEDMKKILSTDDYLEYPQPRPLKDSTPTPSPTTPSATPNNSTPSVPTVSPVVTPPTTNTPAVTPKTTVAPKVSVKKKAGYSCLSIGNKVTSKYKLAKGKLTWKGSSKSKKYSGIKSAAFIKKSGNLVFLTKKGKVYTLSPKGKKKCIVKKKAKKLILKNKFAVKVQVGKKFINLANK
;
A
#
# COMPACT_ATOMS: atom_id res chain seq x y z
N GLU A 1 21.46 24.07 -41.13
CA GLU A 1 22.81 23.56 -40.81
C GLU A 1 22.94 23.42 -39.31
N TYR A 2 23.02 22.19 -38.83
CA TYR A 2 23.25 21.94 -37.41
C TYR A 2 24.76 21.83 -37.18
N ALA A 3 25.31 22.78 -36.42
CA ALA A 3 26.70 22.74 -36.02
C ALA A 3 26.93 21.59 -35.02
N ILE A 4 27.84 20.68 -35.34
CA ILE A 4 28.28 19.61 -34.46
C ILE A 4 29.21 20.24 -33.41
N PRO A 5 28.95 20.10 -32.09
CA PRO A 5 29.81 20.69 -31.07
C PRO A 5 31.21 20.07 -31.11
N THR A 6 32.22 20.93 -30.97
CA THR A 6 33.63 20.53 -31.01
C THR A 6 34.01 19.79 -29.69
N PRO A 7 35.10 18.99 -29.69
CA PRO A 7 35.58 18.31 -28.49
C PRO A 7 35.93 19.27 -27.35
N GLU A 8 36.21 20.52 -27.60
CA GLU A 8 36.46 21.56 -26.60
C GLU A 8 35.20 22.05 -25.92
N ASP A 9 34.07 22.14 -26.65
CA ASP A 9 32.77 22.47 -26.08
C ASP A 9 32.29 21.39 -25.12
N MET A 10 32.59 20.13 -25.42
CA MET A 10 32.30 19.00 -24.55
C MET A 10 33.09 19.02 -23.25
N LYS A 11 34.35 19.48 -23.24
CA LYS A 11 35.17 19.65 -22.04
C LYS A 11 34.64 20.75 -21.12
N LYS A 12 34.10 21.83 -21.70
CA LYS A 12 33.57 22.96 -20.93
C LYS A 12 32.29 22.59 -20.18
N ILE A 13 31.49 21.68 -20.73
CA ILE A 13 30.26 21.15 -20.08
C ILE A 13 30.62 20.22 -18.94
N LEU A 14 31.75 19.50 -18.97
CA LEU A 14 32.21 18.58 -17.96
C LEU A 14 33.02 19.23 -16.83
N SER A 15 33.43 20.49 -16.96
CA SER A 15 34.25 21.20 -15.94
C SER A 15 33.43 22.21 -15.11
N THR A 16 32.13 22.23 -15.23
CA THR A 16 31.28 22.92 -14.24
C THR A 16 31.11 21.99 -13.06
N ASP A 17 32.07 22.09 -12.11
CA ASP A 17 31.98 21.53 -10.76
C ASP A 17 30.85 22.26 -9.99
N ASP A 18 29.63 22.03 -10.39
CA ASP A 18 28.45 22.26 -9.57
C ASP A 18 28.25 20.98 -8.73
N TYR A 19 29.25 20.70 -7.87
CA TYR A 19 29.10 19.77 -6.77
C TYR A 19 28.03 20.35 -5.84
N LEU A 20 26.79 19.92 -6.06
CA LEU A 20 25.74 20.03 -5.04
C LEU A 20 26.30 19.37 -3.77
N GLU A 21 26.79 20.22 -2.87
CA GLU A 21 27.23 19.85 -1.53
C GLU A 21 26.08 19.10 -0.85
N TYR A 22 26.18 17.78 -0.81
CA TYR A 22 25.24 16.96 -0.05
C TYR A 22 25.39 17.36 1.43
N PRO A 23 24.31 17.78 2.09
CA PRO A 23 24.36 18.06 3.52
C PRO A 23 24.83 16.83 4.25
N GLN A 24 25.97 16.95 4.93
CA GLN A 24 26.56 15.92 5.78
C GLN A 24 25.51 15.47 6.82
N PRO A 25 25.35 14.16 7.06
CA PRO A 25 24.48 13.69 8.12
C PRO A 25 25.00 14.23 9.46
N ARG A 26 24.14 14.94 10.17
CA ARG A 26 24.45 15.45 11.51
C ARG A 26 24.76 14.25 12.42
N PRO A 27 25.84 14.30 13.25
CA PRO A 27 26.10 13.27 14.23
C PRO A 27 24.91 13.17 15.19
N LEU A 28 24.43 11.95 15.37
CA LEU A 28 23.42 11.61 16.37
C LEU A 28 23.98 12.01 17.75
N LYS A 29 23.28 12.93 18.42
CA LYS A 29 23.53 13.20 19.83
C LYS A 29 23.30 11.92 20.61
N ASP A 30 24.29 11.55 21.42
CA ASP A 30 24.24 10.44 22.35
C ASP A 30 22.95 10.45 23.15
N SER A 31 22.16 9.41 22.98
CA SER A 31 20.98 9.15 23.81
C SER A 31 21.49 8.54 25.12
N THR A 32 21.50 9.33 26.17
CA THR A 32 21.72 8.89 27.55
C THR A 32 20.72 7.76 27.88
N PRO A 33 21.15 6.63 28.43
CA PRO A 33 20.23 5.57 28.82
C PRO A 33 19.35 6.00 29.99
N THR A 34 18.05 5.97 29.78
CA THR A 34 17.03 6.16 30.82
C THR A 34 17.06 4.94 31.75
N PRO A 35 17.14 5.16 33.09
CA PRO A 35 17.14 4.05 34.04
C PRO A 35 15.76 3.35 34.07
N SER A 36 15.80 2.02 34.08
CA SER A 36 14.64 1.13 34.27
C SER A 36 13.92 1.41 35.58
N PRO A 37 12.58 1.41 35.60
CA PRO A 37 11.85 1.44 36.87
C PRO A 37 11.92 0.10 37.59
N THR A 38 12.37 0.16 38.81
CA THR A 38 12.43 -0.93 39.79
C THR A 38 11.02 -1.37 40.18
N THR A 39 10.74 -2.64 40.07
CA THR A 39 9.51 -3.30 40.53
C THR A 39 9.47 -3.36 42.05
N PRO A 40 8.44 -2.91 42.74
CA PRO A 40 8.27 -3.23 44.16
C PRO A 40 7.58 -4.61 44.32
N SER A 41 8.30 -5.44 45.05
CA SER A 41 7.83 -6.70 45.59
C SER A 41 6.68 -6.49 46.59
N ALA A 42 5.54 -7.07 46.38
CA ALA A 42 4.46 -7.11 47.38
C ALA A 42 4.31 -8.52 47.95
N THR A 43 4.46 -8.57 49.23
CA THR A 43 4.34 -9.73 50.16
C THR A 43 2.88 -10.21 50.25
N PRO A 44 2.63 -11.50 50.47
CA PRO A 44 1.29 -12.04 50.53
C PRO A 44 0.68 -11.86 51.92
N ASN A 45 -0.54 -11.45 51.99
CA ASN A 45 -1.36 -11.59 53.20
C ASN A 45 -2.47 -12.62 53.01
N ASN A 46 -2.34 -13.62 53.84
CA ASN A 46 -3.24 -14.75 54.12
C ASN A 46 -4.43 -14.28 54.96
N SER A 47 -5.65 -14.61 54.57
CA SER A 47 -6.79 -14.70 55.51
C SER A 47 -7.89 -15.55 54.93
N THR A 48 -8.14 -16.65 55.57
CA THR A 48 -9.17 -17.70 55.40
C THR A 48 -10.52 -17.28 56.04
N PRO A 49 -11.52 -18.14 56.07
CA PRO A 49 -12.70 -18.19 55.18
C PRO A 49 -13.99 -17.86 55.95
N SER A 50 -15.05 -17.58 55.25
CA SER A 50 -16.40 -17.51 55.80
C SER A 50 -17.41 -18.19 54.89
N VAL A 51 -18.16 -19.02 55.51
CA VAL A 51 -19.11 -20.08 55.18
C VAL A 51 -20.40 -19.56 54.51
N PRO A 52 -21.20 -20.40 53.86
CA PRO A 52 -22.14 -20.07 52.80
C PRO A 52 -23.51 -19.62 53.29
N THR A 53 -24.05 -18.63 52.66
CA THR A 53 -25.47 -18.25 52.79
C THR A 53 -26.22 -18.66 51.55
N VAL A 54 -27.14 -19.56 51.68
CA VAL A 54 -28.09 -19.96 50.63
C VAL A 54 -29.02 -18.82 50.28
N SER A 55 -29.12 -18.52 49.03
CA SER A 55 -30.00 -17.49 48.47
C SER A 55 -31.07 -18.08 47.59
N PRO A 56 -32.23 -17.49 47.50
CA PRO A 56 -33.36 -18.07 46.82
C PRO A 56 -33.20 -17.98 45.29
N VAL A 57 -33.63 -19.03 44.62
CA VAL A 57 -33.77 -19.16 43.18
C VAL A 57 -34.75 -18.09 42.68
N VAL A 58 -34.20 -17.10 41.95
CA VAL A 58 -34.99 -16.17 41.15
C VAL A 58 -34.99 -16.69 39.73
N THR A 59 -36.12 -17.18 39.26
CA THR A 59 -36.36 -17.50 37.86
C THR A 59 -36.20 -16.26 37.01
N PRO A 60 -35.35 -16.26 35.99
CA PRO A 60 -35.25 -15.11 35.09
C PRO A 60 -36.51 -15.02 34.19
N PRO A 61 -37.04 -13.83 33.96
CA PRO A 61 -38.12 -13.63 33.00
C PRO A 61 -37.61 -13.94 31.58
N THR A 62 -38.37 -14.76 30.89
CA THR A 62 -38.18 -15.08 29.46
C THR A 62 -38.35 -13.81 28.65
N THR A 63 -37.29 -13.10 28.37
CA THR A 63 -37.30 -12.00 27.42
C THR A 63 -37.25 -12.60 26.02
N ASN A 64 -38.38 -12.61 25.35
CA ASN A 64 -38.48 -12.90 23.93
C ASN A 64 -37.76 -11.80 23.16
N THR A 65 -36.43 -11.95 22.98
CA THR A 65 -35.67 -11.13 22.08
C THR A 65 -36.00 -11.57 20.65
N PRO A 66 -36.55 -10.69 19.78
CA PRO A 66 -36.80 -11.06 18.40
C PRO A 66 -35.48 -11.44 17.77
N ALA A 67 -35.41 -12.60 17.15
CA ALA A 67 -34.30 -13.10 16.42
C ALA A 67 -33.95 -12.09 15.31
N VAL A 68 -32.86 -11.33 15.51
CA VAL A 68 -32.31 -10.45 14.48
C VAL A 68 -31.71 -11.35 13.41
N THR A 69 -32.45 -11.55 12.34
CA THR A 69 -31.99 -12.26 11.16
C THR A 69 -30.69 -11.59 10.69
N PRO A 70 -29.57 -12.31 10.58
CA PRO A 70 -28.30 -11.71 10.14
C PRO A 70 -28.50 -11.20 8.71
N LYS A 71 -28.50 -9.88 8.56
CA LYS A 71 -28.57 -9.22 7.25
C LYS A 71 -27.32 -9.64 6.47
N THR A 72 -27.49 -10.54 5.51
CA THR A 72 -26.43 -11.02 4.64
C THR A 72 -25.86 -9.82 3.90
N THR A 73 -24.75 -9.28 4.38
CA THR A 73 -24.05 -8.16 3.76
C THR A 73 -23.34 -8.66 2.51
N VAL A 74 -24.00 -8.57 1.37
CA VAL A 74 -23.40 -8.91 0.08
C VAL A 74 -22.19 -8.01 -0.15
N ALA A 75 -21.02 -8.61 -0.25
CA ALA A 75 -19.77 -7.89 -0.45
C ALA A 75 -19.86 -7.02 -1.73
N PRO A 76 -19.44 -5.74 -1.69
CA PRO A 76 -19.61 -4.82 -2.80
C PRO A 76 -18.86 -5.31 -4.04
N LYS A 77 -19.54 -5.36 -5.19
CA LYS A 77 -18.98 -5.82 -6.46
C LYS A 77 -17.86 -4.89 -6.92
N VAL A 78 -16.65 -5.43 -7.07
CA VAL A 78 -15.49 -4.71 -7.59
C VAL A 78 -15.36 -4.95 -9.09
N SER A 79 -15.29 -3.89 -9.88
CA SER A 79 -15.18 -3.96 -11.34
C SER A 79 -14.21 -2.93 -11.92
N VAL A 80 -13.68 -3.23 -13.12
CA VAL A 80 -12.86 -2.31 -13.90
C VAL A 80 -13.54 -2.07 -15.25
N LYS A 81 -13.92 -0.81 -15.50
CA LYS A 81 -14.51 -0.34 -16.77
C LYS A 81 -13.59 0.66 -17.44
N LYS A 82 -13.57 0.68 -18.78
CA LYS A 82 -12.91 1.75 -19.54
C LYS A 82 -13.89 2.89 -19.77
N LYS A 83 -13.49 4.13 -19.46
CA LYS A 83 -14.26 5.35 -19.73
C LYS A 83 -13.32 6.49 -20.12
N ALA A 84 -13.54 7.14 -21.27
CA ALA A 84 -12.72 8.25 -21.79
C ALA A 84 -11.20 7.95 -21.78
N GLY A 85 -10.79 6.74 -22.21
CA GLY A 85 -9.39 6.31 -22.26
C GLY A 85 -8.77 5.96 -20.90
N TYR A 86 -9.52 6.05 -19.80
CA TYR A 86 -9.10 5.62 -18.48
C TYR A 86 -9.65 4.23 -18.13
N SER A 87 -8.83 3.44 -17.42
CA SER A 87 -9.30 2.25 -16.69
C SER A 87 -9.78 2.70 -15.33
N CYS A 88 -11.07 2.60 -15.07
CA CYS A 88 -11.74 3.05 -13.84
C CYS A 88 -12.03 1.86 -12.94
N LEU A 89 -11.59 1.90 -11.68
CA LEU A 89 -11.95 0.95 -10.64
C LEU A 89 -13.21 1.44 -9.93
N SER A 90 -14.23 0.59 -9.90
CA SER A 90 -15.48 0.85 -9.17
C SER A 90 -15.67 -0.18 -8.07
N ILE A 91 -16.14 0.26 -6.92
CA ILE A 91 -16.59 -0.57 -5.81
C ILE A 91 -18.07 -0.26 -5.60
N GLY A 92 -18.95 -1.22 -5.90
CA GLY A 92 -20.36 -0.95 -6.10
C GLY A 92 -20.56 0.02 -7.27
N ASN A 93 -21.30 1.11 -7.04
CA ASN A 93 -21.56 2.15 -8.05
C ASN A 93 -20.56 3.31 -8.02
N LYS A 94 -19.60 3.33 -7.07
CA LYS A 94 -18.66 4.45 -6.89
C LYS A 94 -17.32 4.16 -7.56
N VAL A 95 -16.85 5.09 -8.40
CA VAL A 95 -15.48 5.06 -8.94
C VAL A 95 -14.53 5.53 -7.86
N THR A 96 -13.60 4.66 -7.45
CA THR A 96 -12.62 4.95 -6.38
C THR A 96 -11.30 5.46 -6.90
N SER A 97 -10.89 4.99 -8.07
CA SER A 97 -9.66 5.46 -8.73
C SER A 97 -9.68 5.13 -10.22
N LYS A 98 -8.88 5.87 -11.01
CA LYS A 98 -8.75 5.65 -12.45
C LYS A 98 -7.30 5.88 -12.90
N TYR A 99 -6.88 5.19 -13.95
CA TYR A 99 -5.59 5.44 -14.58
C TYR A 99 -5.67 5.38 -16.11
N LYS A 100 -4.76 6.11 -16.75
CA LYS A 100 -4.48 6.05 -18.18
C LYS A 100 -3.00 5.74 -18.38
N LEU A 101 -2.71 4.73 -19.18
CA LEU A 101 -1.35 4.40 -19.60
C LEU A 101 -1.24 4.63 -21.11
N ALA A 102 -0.40 5.58 -21.52
CA ALA A 102 -0.16 5.90 -22.92
C ALA A 102 1.33 6.19 -23.13
N LYS A 103 1.95 5.60 -24.17
CA LYS A 103 3.35 5.82 -24.55
C LYS A 103 4.33 5.74 -23.35
N GLY A 104 4.11 4.80 -22.42
CA GLY A 104 4.94 4.64 -21.22
C GLY A 104 4.75 5.70 -20.13
N LYS A 105 3.79 6.61 -20.29
CA LYS A 105 3.38 7.58 -19.26
C LYS A 105 2.10 7.10 -18.58
N LEU A 106 2.13 6.95 -17.27
CA LEU A 106 0.99 6.57 -16.42
C LEU A 106 0.45 7.83 -15.74
N THR A 107 -0.81 8.14 -15.98
CA THR A 107 -1.56 9.15 -15.24
C THR A 107 -2.56 8.43 -14.36
N TRP A 108 -2.45 8.60 -13.06
CA TRP A 108 -3.36 8.03 -12.08
C TRP A 108 -4.12 9.13 -11.35
N LYS A 109 -5.40 8.90 -11.09
CA LYS A 109 -6.27 9.76 -10.29
C LYS A 109 -6.97 8.91 -9.24
N GLY A 110 -6.73 9.20 -7.98
CA GLY A 110 -7.44 8.63 -6.83
C GLY A 110 -8.60 9.51 -6.41
N SER A 111 -9.09 9.30 -5.20
CA SER A 111 -10.22 10.07 -4.64
C SER A 111 -9.90 11.56 -4.45
N SER A 112 -8.69 11.88 -3.97
CA SER A 112 -8.28 13.27 -3.68
C SER A 112 -6.96 13.68 -4.30
N LYS A 113 -6.20 12.74 -4.89
CA LYS A 113 -4.86 13.00 -5.42
C LYS A 113 -4.70 12.47 -6.83
N SER A 114 -3.91 13.18 -7.66
CA SER A 114 -3.46 12.66 -8.95
C SER A 114 -1.94 12.56 -8.99
N LYS A 115 -1.42 11.59 -9.73
CA LYS A 115 0.02 11.38 -9.91
C LYS A 115 0.34 10.96 -11.33
N LYS A 116 1.50 11.41 -11.84
CA LYS A 116 2.03 11.02 -13.15
C LYS A 116 3.34 10.29 -12.94
N TYR A 117 3.58 9.25 -13.74
CA TYR A 117 4.81 8.46 -13.74
C TYR A 117 5.24 8.19 -15.18
N SER A 118 6.53 8.17 -15.44
CA SER A 118 7.12 7.82 -16.75
C SER A 118 7.86 6.50 -16.70
N GLY A 119 8.21 5.96 -17.86
CA GLY A 119 8.93 4.69 -17.96
C GLY A 119 8.11 3.48 -17.48
N ILE A 120 6.80 3.52 -17.64
CA ILE A 120 5.89 2.44 -17.24
C ILE A 120 5.67 1.48 -18.40
N LYS A 121 5.85 0.18 -18.15
CA LYS A 121 5.63 -0.90 -19.10
C LYS A 121 4.17 -1.39 -19.09
N SER A 122 3.60 -1.57 -17.90
CA SER A 122 2.21 -2.02 -17.73
C SER A 122 1.66 -1.59 -16.38
N ALA A 123 0.33 -1.50 -16.29
CA ALA A 123 -0.39 -1.16 -15.06
C ALA A 123 -1.74 -1.86 -15.03
N ALA A 124 -2.22 -2.24 -13.82
CA ALA A 124 -3.55 -2.80 -13.60
C ALA A 124 -3.94 -2.66 -12.13
N PHE A 125 -5.23 -2.78 -11.82
CA PHE A 125 -5.71 -2.80 -10.44
C PHE A 125 -5.60 -4.20 -9.82
N ILE A 126 -5.41 -4.27 -8.50
CA ILE A 126 -5.53 -5.49 -7.70
C ILE A 126 -6.97 -5.56 -7.18
N LYS A 127 -7.69 -6.66 -7.46
CA LYS A 127 -9.12 -6.79 -7.13
C LYS A 127 -9.40 -6.64 -5.63
N LYS A 128 -8.62 -7.31 -4.78
CA LYS A 128 -8.87 -7.36 -3.33
C LYS A 128 -8.61 -6.04 -2.62
N SER A 129 -7.49 -5.36 -2.93
CA SER A 129 -7.07 -4.14 -2.24
C SER A 129 -7.47 -2.85 -2.94
N GLY A 130 -7.92 -2.91 -4.19
CA GLY A 130 -8.19 -1.72 -5.01
C GLY A 130 -6.92 -0.91 -5.36
N ASN A 131 -5.74 -1.38 -4.97
CA ASN A 131 -4.48 -0.72 -5.28
C ASN A 131 -4.18 -0.82 -6.78
N LEU A 132 -3.62 0.24 -7.35
CA LEU A 132 -3.02 0.17 -8.67
C LEU A 132 -1.63 -0.44 -8.54
N VAL A 133 -1.32 -1.49 -9.30
CA VAL A 133 0.04 -2.01 -9.47
C VAL A 133 0.57 -1.59 -10.83
N PHE A 134 1.84 -1.18 -10.90
CA PHE A 134 2.48 -0.86 -12.16
C PHE A 134 3.92 -1.37 -12.22
N LEU A 135 4.30 -1.82 -13.39
CA LEU A 135 5.62 -2.32 -13.75
C LEU A 135 6.36 -1.25 -14.56
N THR A 136 7.56 -0.90 -14.14
CA THR A 136 8.44 0.01 -14.87
C THR A 136 9.26 -0.71 -15.95
N LYS A 137 9.76 0.01 -16.93
CA LYS A 137 10.71 -0.51 -17.94
C LYS A 137 11.98 -1.08 -17.30
N LYS A 138 12.41 -0.55 -16.15
CA LYS A 138 13.57 -1.01 -15.36
C LYS A 138 13.28 -2.28 -14.53
N GLY A 139 12.12 -2.93 -14.68
CA GLY A 139 11.75 -4.14 -13.95
C GLY A 139 11.41 -3.93 -12.48
N LYS A 140 11.13 -2.69 -12.05
CA LYS A 140 10.62 -2.38 -10.71
C LYS A 140 9.09 -2.46 -10.70
N VAL A 141 8.50 -2.99 -9.63
CA VAL A 141 7.03 -3.04 -9.45
C VAL A 141 6.64 -2.25 -8.22
N TYR A 142 5.66 -1.39 -8.39
CA TYR A 142 5.10 -0.57 -7.33
C TYR A 142 3.60 -0.80 -7.20
N THR A 143 3.10 -0.68 -5.98
CA THR A 143 1.66 -0.48 -5.72
C THR A 143 1.41 0.97 -5.36
N LEU A 144 0.22 1.44 -5.71
CA LEU A 144 -0.28 2.77 -5.39
C LEU A 144 -1.69 2.62 -4.83
N SER A 145 -1.86 2.98 -3.56
CA SER A 145 -3.16 2.90 -2.91
C SER A 145 -4.13 3.98 -3.44
N PRO A 146 -5.45 3.84 -3.26
CA PRO A 146 -6.43 4.88 -3.61
C PRO A 146 -6.16 6.24 -2.94
N LYS A 147 -5.47 6.25 -1.79
CA LYS A 147 -5.02 7.45 -1.06
C LYS A 147 -3.70 8.03 -1.60
N GLY A 148 -3.09 7.42 -2.63
CA GLY A 148 -1.85 7.88 -3.25
C GLY A 148 -0.55 7.45 -2.54
N LYS A 149 -0.59 6.54 -1.57
CA LYS A 149 0.62 5.96 -0.97
C LYS A 149 1.26 4.96 -1.94
N LYS A 150 2.53 5.18 -2.30
CA LYS A 150 3.31 4.30 -3.18
C LYS A 150 4.19 3.37 -2.35
N LYS A 151 4.18 2.06 -2.66
CA LYS A 151 5.04 1.04 -2.07
C LYS A 151 5.74 0.24 -3.17
N CYS A 152 7.05 0.00 -3.02
CA CYS A 152 7.78 -0.89 -3.92
C CYS A 152 7.57 -2.34 -3.48
N ILE A 153 7.15 -3.21 -4.41
CA ILE A 153 6.98 -4.65 -4.16
C ILE A 153 8.17 -5.43 -4.70
N VAL A 154 8.67 -5.04 -5.88
CA VAL A 154 9.80 -5.69 -6.55
C VAL A 154 10.80 -4.62 -6.97
N LYS A 155 12.04 -4.74 -6.48
CA LYS A 155 13.09 -3.75 -6.75
C LYS A 155 13.69 -3.85 -8.16
N LYS A 156 13.73 -5.06 -8.75
CA LYS A 156 14.31 -5.33 -10.09
C LYS A 156 13.88 -6.68 -10.65
N LYS A 157 14.19 -6.93 -11.94
CA LYS A 157 13.99 -8.23 -12.64
C LYS A 157 12.53 -8.65 -12.88
N ALA A 158 11.54 -7.81 -12.63
CA ALA A 158 10.17 -8.11 -13.02
C ALA A 158 10.01 -8.02 -14.55
N LYS A 159 9.44 -9.07 -15.16
CA LYS A 159 9.27 -9.19 -16.62
C LYS A 159 7.89 -8.71 -17.09
N LYS A 160 6.82 -9.18 -16.43
CA LYS A 160 5.44 -8.84 -16.79
C LYS A 160 4.48 -8.94 -15.62
N LEU A 161 3.35 -8.22 -15.70
CA LEU A 161 2.18 -8.42 -14.87
C LEU A 161 1.27 -9.46 -15.52
N ILE A 162 0.75 -10.39 -14.71
CA ILE A 162 -0.22 -11.39 -15.14
C ILE A 162 -1.59 -10.92 -14.69
N LEU A 163 -2.51 -10.83 -15.65
CA LEU A 163 -3.85 -10.30 -15.45
C LEU A 163 -4.88 -11.44 -15.53
N LYS A 164 -5.91 -11.37 -14.70
CA LYS A 164 -7.14 -12.18 -14.81
C LYS A 164 -8.33 -11.22 -14.67
N ASN A 165 -9.24 -11.25 -15.65
CA ASN A 165 -10.43 -10.38 -15.69
C ASN A 165 -10.08 -8.88 -15.49
N LYS A 166 -9.06 -8.37 -16.20
CA LYS A 166 -8.55 -6.98 -16.12
C LYS A 166 -7.86 -6.61 -14.80
N PHE A 167 -7.74 -7.53 -13.83
CA PHE A 167 -7.04 -7.32 -12.58
C PHE A 167 -5.67 -7.99 -12.58
N ALA A 168 -4.70 -7.34 -11.94
CA ALA A 168 -3.39 -7.94 -11.72
C ALA A 168 -3.49 -9.00 -10.61
N VAL A 169 -3.08 -10.22 -10.91
CA VAL A 169 -3.10 -11.35 -9.96
C VAL A 169 -1.70 -11.77 -9.54
N LYS A 170 -0.73 -11.73 -10.46
CA LYS A 170 0.66 -12.13 -10.20
C LYS A 170 1.63 -11.21 -10.94
N VAL A 171 2.88 -11.16 -10.48
CA VAL A 171 4.00 -10.57 -11.21
C VAL A 171 5.06 -11.63 -11.45
N GLN A 172 5.57 -11.72 -12.67
CA GLN A 172 6.68 -12.61 -13.02
C GLN A 172 8.02 -11.89 -12.74
N VAL A 173 8.86 -12.55 -11.92
CA VAL A 173 10.20 -12.08 -11.55
C VAL A 173 11.19 -13.19 -11.89
N GLY A 174 11.92 -13.05 -13.00
CA GLY A 174 12.74 -14.12 -13.55
C GLY A 174 11.87 -15.32 -13.95
N LYS A 175 12.13 -16.48 -13.32
CA LYS A 175 11.34 -17.73 -13.48
C LYS A 175 10.23 -17.87 -12.40
N LYS A 176 10.22 -17.02 -11.36
CA LYS A 176 9.27 -17.09 -10.24
C LYS A 176 8.07 -16.16 -10.43
N PHE A 177 6.96 -16.47 -9.73
CA PHE A 177 5.74 -15.66 -9.71
C PHE A 177 5.44 -15.18 -8.29
N ILE A 178 5.17 -13.90 -8.13
CA ILE A 178 4.74 -13.29 -6.87
C ILE A 178 3.24 -13.04 -6.96
N ASN A 179 2.48 -13.57 -6.01
CA ASN A 179 1.03 -13.33 -5.92
C ASN A 179 0.76 -11.91 -5.39
N LEU A 180 -0.17 -11.21 -6.01
CA LEU A 180 -0.55 -9.83 -5.68
C LEU A 180 -1.84 -9.75 -4.86
N ALA A 181 -2.54 -10.84 -4.65
CA ALA A 181 -3.84 -10.85 -3.96
C ALA A 181 -3.77 -10.30 -2.51
N ASN A 182 -2.59 -10.38 -1.88
CA ASN A 182 -2.35 -9.96 -0.49
C ASN A 182 -1.43 -8.72 -0.37
N LYS A 183 -1.28 -7.93 -1.45
CA LYS A 183 -0.39 -6.76 -1.49
C LYS A 183 -1.13 -5.43 -1.58
#